data_afbf4b2761f1880c31110b45010e29b9
#
_entry.id   afbf4b2761f1880c31110b45010e29b9
#
_cell.length_a   1.000
_cell.length_b   1.000
_cell.length_c   1.000
_cell.angle_alpha   90.00
_cell.angle_beta   90.00
_cell.angle_gamma   90.00
#
_symmetry.space_group_name_H-M   'P 1'
#
loop_
_entity.id
_entity.type
_entity.pdbx_description
1 polymer ?
#
loop_
_entity_poly.entity_id
_entity_poly.type
_entity_poly.pdbx_seq_one_letter_code
_entity_poly.pdbx_strand_id
1 'polypeptide(L)'
;ITPVIQKRIQGFRNYMLEERPFSVTSEVNLPVDIKESEVLVDLIISKKIKGIFVPGSRSHVVSNYLDKRNMGSIKIIGYDLIEKNIQDLKDGKIDFIISQRPVKQGYHGVMRLFDYLIKKKSDQENILLPIDIIMKENVDDYLSSIKL
;
A
#
# COMPACT_ATOMS: atom_id res chain seq x y z
N ILE A 1 -3.33 13.95 5.99
CA ILE A 1 -3.64 12.66 5.32
C ILE A 1 -4.54 12.95 4.13
N THR A 2 -4.20 12.46 2.93
CA THR A 2 -5.00 12.67 1.73
C THR A 2 -6.32 11.88 1.78
N PRO A 3 -7.38 12.32 1.07
CA PRO A 3 -8.65 11.61 1.05
C PRO A 3 -8.54 10.15 0.61
N VAL A 4 -7.60 9.83 -0.29
CA VAL A 4 -7.34 8.47 -0.76
C VAL A 4 -6.82 7.58 0.37
N ILE A 5 -5.86 8.07 1.14
CA ILE A 5 -5.33 7.33 2.29
C ILE A 5 -6.40 7.12 3.36
N GLN A 6 -7.24 8.14 3.62
CA GLN A 6 -8.36 8.00 4.54
C GLN A 6 -9.34 6.89 4.12
N LYS A 7 -9.70 6.81 2.83
CA LYS A 7 -10.57 5.75 2.30
C LYS A 7 -9.93 4.35 2.44
N ARG A 8 -8.62 4.22 2.23
CA ARG A 8 -7.91 2.94 2.43
C ARG A 8 -7.95 2.49 3.89
N ILE A 9 -7.68 3.42 4.82
CA ILE A 9 -7.78 3.15 6.26
C ILE A 9 -9.21 2.76 6.65
N GLN A 10 -10.19 3.50 6.15
CA GLN A 10 -11.60 3.20 6.43
C GLN A 10 -12.02 1.82 5.92
N GLY A 11 -11.63 1.46 4.70
CA GLY A 11 -11.91 0.12 4.15
C GLY A 11 -11.28 -0.99 4.99
N PHE A 12 -10.03 -0.82 5.44
CA PHE A 12 -9.39 -1.76 6.34
C PHE A 12 -10.12 -1.88 7.69
N ARG A 13 -10.49 -0.75 8.29
CA ARG A 13 -11.25 -0.73 9.55
C ARG A 13 -12.61 -1.43 9.42
N ASN A 14 -13.36 -1.13 8.38
CA ASN A 14 -14.66 -1.75 8.14
C ASN A 14 -14.53 -3.27 8.05
N TYR A 15 -13.59 -3.77 7.26
CA TYR A 15 -13.33 -5.21 7.14
C TYR A 15 -12.98 -5.84 8.50
N MET A 16 -12.11 -5.20 9.28
CA MET A 16 -11.71 -5.74 10.58
C MET A 16 -12.86 -5.76 11.59
N LEU A 17 -13.77 -4.78 11.54
CA LEU A 17 -14.94 -4.75 12.42
C LEU A 17 -16.00 -5.77 12.02
N GLU A 18 -16.22 -5.95 10.73
CA GLU A 18 -17.29 -6.82 10.20
C GLU A 18 -16.87 -8.29 10.18
N GLU A 19 -15.66 -8.58 9.67
CA GLU A 19 -15.22 -9.95 9.41
C GLU A 19 -14.29 -10.50 10.51
N ARG A 20 -13.70 -9.63 11.33
CA ARG A 20 -12.75 -10.01 12.38
C ARG A 20 -13.02 -9.29 13.71
N PRO A 21 -14.24 -9.32 14.26
CA PRO A 21 -14.65 -8.50 15.41
C PRO A 21 -13.85 -8.74 16.69
N PHE A 22 -13.16 -9.88 16.81
CA PHE A 22 -12.32 -10.20 17.97
C PHE A 22 -10.84 -9.87 17.77
N SER A 23 -10.47 -9.30 16.63
CA SER A 23 -9.08 -8.91 16.36
C SER A 23 -8.75 -7.57 17.00
N VAL A 24 -7.57 -7.50 17.63
CA VAL A 24 -7.05 -6.23 18.14
C VAL A 24 -6.49 -5.42 16.99
N THR A 25 -7.03 -4.23 16.76
CA THR A 25 -6.50 -3.27 15.81
C THR A 25 -6.01 -2.02 16.52
N SER A 26 -4.90 -1.48 16.06
CA SER A 26 -4.34 -0.23 16.55
C SER A 26 -3.84 0.61 15.40
N GLU A 27 -4.05 1.90 15.46
CA GLU A 27 -3.58 2.84 14.44
C GLU A 27 -2.45 3.71 15.01
N VAL A 28 -1.39 3.85 14.23
CA VAL A 28 -0.23 4.65 14.60
C VAL A 28 0.14 5.59 13.47
N ASN A 29 0.31 6.85 13.79
CA ASN A 29 0.92 7.83 12.91
C ASN A 29 2.43 7.85 13.16
N LEU A 30 3.19 7.26 12.24
CA LEU A 30 4.64 7.24 12.34
C LEU A 30 5.23 8.53 11.76
N PRO A 31 6.25 9.12 12.42
CA PRO A 31 6.98 10.27 11.88
C PRO A 31 7.69 9.90 10.56
N VAL A 32 8.20 10.92 9.87
CA VAL A 32 8.96 10.71 8.61
C VAL A 32 10.21 9.90 8.88
N ASP A 33 10.90 10.18 9.96
CA ASP A 33 12.03 9.37 10.45
C ASP A 33 11.58 8.55 11.67
N ILE A 34 11.49 7.23 11.49
CA ILE A 34 11.06 6.30 12.54
C ILE A 34 12.24 5.63 13.26
N LYS A 35 13.50 6.02 12.94
CA LYS A 35 14.69 5.32 13.42
C LYS A 35 14.78 5.24 14.95
N GLU A 36 14.28 6.26 15.64
CA GLU A 36 14.34 6.40 17.10
C GLU A 36 12.99 6.18 17.78
N SER A 37 11.96 5.83 17.03
CA SER A 37 10.61 5.65 17.60
C SER A 37 10.44 4.24 18.16
N GLU A 38 10.40 4.10 19.47
CA GLU A 38 10.05 2.83 20.15
C GLU A 38 8.54 2.54 20.11
N VAL A 39 7.71 3.54 19.79
CA VAL A 39 6.24 3.43 19.82
C VAL A 39 5.72 2.24 19.00
N LEU A 40 6.31 1.96 17.84
CA LEU A 40 5.88 0.84 17.01
C LEU A 40 6.24 -0.51 17.65
N VAL A 41 7.43 -0.60 18.23
CA VAL A 41 7.89 -1.83 18.90
C VAL A 41 7.05 -2.12 20.13
N ASP A 42 6.85 -1.13 20.99
CA ASP A 42 6.02 -1.24 22.18
C ASP A 42 4.60 -1.68 21.84
N LEU A 43 4.03 -1.12 20.78
CA LEU A 43 2.70 -1.49 20.31
C LEU A 43 2.66 -2.94 19.80
N ILE A 44 3.64 -3.34 18.99
CA ILE A 44 3.73 -4.70 18.46
C ILE A 44 3.82 -5.72 19.63
N ILE A 45 4.67 -5.46 20.58
CA ILE A 45 4.88 -6.37 21.74
C ILE A 45 3.65 -6.39 22.63
N SER A 46 3.17 -5.21 23.08
CA SER A 46 2.07 -5.11 24.05
C SER A 46 0.74 -5.64 23.51
N LYS A 47 0.48 -5.44 22.21
CA LYS A 47 -0.75 -5.88 21.53
C LYS A 47 -0.59 -7.21 20.80
N LYS A 48 0.59 -7.82 20.79
CA LYS A 48 0.91 -9.05 20.06
C LYS A 48 0.53 -8.95 18.57
N ILE A 49 0.87 -7.83 17.95
CA ILE A 49 0.55 -7.56 16.55
C ILE A 49 1.23 -8.58 15.64
N LYS A 50 0.48 -9.11 14.67
CA LYS A 50 0.96 -10.12 13.70
C LYS A 50 1.13 -9.56 12.31
N GLY A 51 0.49 -8.42 12.00
CA GLY A 51 0.56 -7.80 10.69
C GLY A 51 0.38 -6.30 10.75
N ILE A 52 0.95 -5.61 9.77
CA ILE A 52 0.89 -4.15 9.62
C ILE A 52 0.37 -3.83 8.22
N PHE A 53 -0.65 -3.01 8.17
CA PHE A 53 -1.17 -2.42 6.95
C PHE A 53 -0.64 -0.98 6.80
N VAL A 54 0.11 -0.72 5.73
CA VAL A 54 0.66 0.60 5.41
C VAL A 54 -0.13 1.21 4.25
N PRO A 55 -1.03 2.17 4.50
CA PRO A 55 -1.94 2.69 3.47
C PRO A 55 -1.28 3.62 2.45
N GLY A 56 0.00 3.91 2.59
CA GLY A 56 0.79 4.76 1.69
C GLY A 56 2.00 4.04 1.11
N SER A 57 2.79 4.75 0.33
CA SER A 57 3.97 4.22 -0.39
C SER A 57 5.21 3.94 0.49
N ARG A 58 5.13 4.16 1.81
CA ARG A 58 6.29 4.09 2.73
C ARG A 58 6.47 2.74 3.41
N SER A 59 6.02 1.64 2.79
CA SER A 59 6.15 0.28 3.36
C SER A 59 7.59 -0.11 3.63
N HIS A 60 8.53 0.27 2.74
CA HIS A 60 9.96 0.07 2.92
C HIS A 60 10.54 0.73 4.18
N VAL A 61 9.92 1.80 4.68
CA VAL A 61 10.40 2.43 5.94
C VAL A 61 10.06 1.54 7.12
N VAL A 62 8.85 0.95 7.12
CA VAL A 62 8.39 0.04 8.17
C VAL A 62 9.15 -1.28 8.10
N SER A 63 9.29 -1.89 6.91
CA SER A 63 9.99 -3.15 6.74
C SER A 63 11.45 -3.07 7.19
N ASN A 64 12.18 -2.04 6.78
CA ASN A 64 13.56 -1.82 7.20
C ASN A 64 13.70 -1.50 8.70
N TYR A 65 12.71 -0.85 9.29
CA TYR A 65 12.68 -0.61 10.73
C TYR A 65 12.54 -1.92 11.52
N LEU A 66 11.64 -2.82 11.09
CA LEU A 66 11.43 -4.12 11.72
C LEU A 66 12.60 -5.08 11.50
N ASP A 67 13.16 -5.10 10.29
CA ASP A 67 14.30 -5.92 9.92
C ASP A 67 15.52 -5.67 10.84
N LYS A 68 15.86 -4.41 11.09
CA LYS A 68 16.93 -4.00 12.01
C LYS A 68 16.72 -4.45 13.45
N ARG A 69 15.51 -4.81 13.82
CA ARG A 69 15.14 -5.28 15.18
C ARG A 69 14.85 -6.78 15.25
N ASN A 70 15.16 -7.52 14.17
CA ASN A 70 14.88 -8.94 14.05
C ASN A 70 13.39 -9.30 14.24
N MET A 71 12.49 -8.40 13.79
CA MET A 71 11.03 -8.57 13.87
C MET A 71 10.41 -9.00 12.54
N GLY A 72 11.14 -9.70 11.69
CA GLY A 72 10.73 -10.13 10.35
C GLY A 72 9.56 -11.12 10.29
N SER A 73 9.07 -11.61 11.45
CA SER A 73 7.87 -12.44 11.52
C SER A 73 6.56 -11.63 11.35
N ILE A 74 6.62 -10.31 11.44
CA ILE A 74 5.46 -9.42 11.29
C ILE A 74 5.13 -9.27 9.81
N LYS A 75 3.90 -9.61 9.43
CA LYS A 75 3.43 -9.49 8.05
C LYS A 75 3.18 -8.04 7.66
N ILE A 76 3.63 -7.64 6.48
CA ILE A 76 3.48 -6.26 5.97
C ILE A 76 2.71 -6.26 4.67
N ILE A 77 1.62 -5.48 4.64
CA ILE A 77 0.87 -5.17 3.43
C ILE A 77 0.99 -3.67 3.16
N GLY A 78 1.42 -3.32 1.96
CA GLY A 78 1.63 -1.94 1.57
C GLY A 78 0.99 -1.55 0.25
N TYR A 79 1.25 -0.33 -0.16
CA TYR A 79 0.82 0.24 -1.44
C TYR A 79 2.02 0.73 -2.24
N ASP A 80 1.80 0.81 -3.55
CA ASP A 80 2.65 1.45 -4.55
C ASP A 80 3.99 0.74 -4.81
N LEU A 81 4.20 0.37 -6.08
CA LEU A 81 5.40 -0.32 -6.57
C LEU A 81 6.55 0.66 -6.83
N ILE A 82 6.96 1.38 -5.78
CA ILE A 82 8.21 2.15 -5.86
C ILE A 82 9.42 1.20 -5.70
N GLU A 83 10.56 1.57 -6.24
CA GLU A 83 11.75 0.74 -6.30
C GLU A 83 12.12 0.08 -4.96
N LYS A 84 12.12 0.87 -3.87
CA LYS A 84 12.44 0.39 -2.52
C LYS A 84 11.43 -0.64 -2.01
N ASN A 85 10.14 -0.45 -2.27
CA ASN A 85 9.11 -1.41 -1.89
C ASN A 85 9.24 -2.71 -2.70
N ILE A 86 9.56 -2.61 -4.00
CA ILE A 86 9.81 -3.78 -4.87
C ILE A 86 10.99 -4.58 -4.36
N GLN A 87 12.09 -3.91 -3.98
CA GLN A 87 13.26 -4.61 -3.44
C GLN A 87 12.92 -5.33 -2.14
N ASP A 88 12.27 -4.66 -1.19
CA ASP A 88 11.88 -5.26 0.09
C ASP A 88 10.85 -6.40 -0.08
N LEU A 89 9.98 -6.33 -1.12
CA LEU A 89 9.09 -7.43 -1.48
C LEU A 89 9.88 -8.65 -1.98
N LYS A 90 10.86 -8.45 -2.87
CA LYS A 90 11.74 -9.51 -3.39
C LYS A 90 12.58 -10.14 -2.29
N ASP A 91 13.03 -9.35 -1.36
CA ASP A 91 13.80 -9.79 -0.19
C ASP A 91 12.93 -10.49 0.89
N GLY A 92 11.61 -10.48 0.71
CA GLY A 92 10.66 -11.10 1.65
C GLY A 92 10.43 -10.29 2.93
N LYS A 93 10.80 -9.01 2.94
CA LYS A 93 10.56 -8.08 4.06
C LYS A 93 9.16 -7.46 4.02
N ILE A 94 8.53 -7.43 2.85
CA ILE A 94 7.14 -7.07 2.61
C ILE A 94 6.45 -8.30 2.02
N ASP A 95 5.24 -8.62 2.47
CA ASP A 95 4.51 -9.79 1.99
C ASP A 95 3.65 -9.47 0.75
N PHE A 96 2.96 -8.32 0.77
CA PHE A 96 2.07 -7.91 -0.32
C PHE A 96 2.19 -6.42 -0.60
N ILE A 97 2.13 -6.06 -1.88
CA ILE A 97 1.97 -4.68 -2.33
C ILE A 97 0.71 -4.58 -3.19
N ILE A 98 -0.15 -3.62 -2.87
CA ILE A 98 -1.33 -3.30 -3.66
C ILE A 98 -0.93 -2.28 -4.73
N SER A 99 -1.05 -2.68 -5.99
CA SER A 99 -0.85 -1.81 -7.15
C SER A 99 -2.18 -1.29 -7.67
N GLN A 100 -2.25 0.01 -7.93
CA GLN A 100 -3.43 0.69 -8.47
C GLN A 100 -3.32 0.95 -9.98
N ARG A 101 -2.40 0.30 -10.67
CA ARG A 101 -2.15 0.48 -12.11
C ARG A 101 -1.84 1.94 -12.48
N PRO A 102 -0.82 2.58 -11.90
CA PRO A 102 -0.58 4.02 -12.06
C PRO A 102 -0.36 4.43 -13.53
N VAL A 103 0.24 3.59 -14.35
CA VAL A 103 0.42 3.84 -15.80
C VAL A 103 -0.94 3.96 -16.49
N LYS A 104 -1.88 3.02 -16.21
CA LYS A 104 -3.24 3.09 -16.76
C LYS A 104 -4.01 4.30 -16.26
N GLN A 105 -3.85 4.67 -14.97
CA GLN A 105 -4.46 5.88 -14.43
C GLN A 105 -3.97 7.12 -15.16
N GLY A 106 -2.66 7.25 -15.35
CA GLY A 106 -2.06 8.36 -16.10
C GLY A 106 -2.56 8.41 -17.55
N TYR A 107 -2.55 7.28 -18.24
CA TYR A 107 -3.07 7.18 -19.61
C TYR A 107 -4.53 7.63 -19.72
N HIS A 108 -5.42 7.10 -18.89
CA HIS A 108 -6.84 7.49 -18.91
C HIS A 108 -7.04 8.96 -18.56
N GLY A 109 -6.25 9.51 -17.61
CA GLY A 109 -6.30 10.93 -17.29
C GLY A 109 -5.97 11.82 -18.47
N VAL A 110 -4.87 11.54 -19.17
CA VAL A 110 -4.44 12.28 -20.37
C VAL A 110 -5.46 12.14 -21.50
N MET A 111 -5.91 10.91 -21.78
CA MET A 111 -6.88 10.66 -22.86
C MET A 111 -8.22 11.35 -22.62
N ARG A 112 -8.71 11.36 -21.40
CA ARG A 112 -9.94 12.10 -21.05
C ARG A 112 -9.79 13.59 -21.19
N LEU A 113 -8.65 14.13 -20.78
CA LEU A 113 -8.36 15.55 -20.97
C LEU A 113 -8.31 15.90 -22.47
N PHE A 114 -7.69 15.06 -23.28
CA PHE A 114 -7.68 15.22 -24.75
C PHE A 114 -9.10 15.17 -25.34
N ASP A 115 -9.92 14.19 -24.97
CA ASP A 115 -11.29 14.06 -25.45
C ASP A 115 -12.15 15.28 -25.06
N TYR A 116 -11.96 15.78 -23.83
CA TYR A 116 -12.64 16.98 -23.36
C TYR A 116 -12.22 18.24 -24.15
N LEU A 117 -10.91 18.49 -24.29
CA LEU A 117 -10.42 19.72 -24.92
C LEU A 117 -10.58 19.72 -26.43
N ILE A 118 -10.30 18.62 -27.09
CA ILE A 118 -10.22 18.53 -28.55
C ILE A 118 -11.54 18.05 -29.15
N LYS A 119 -12.09 16.96 -28.62
CA LYS A 119 -13.32 16.36 -29.16
C LYS A 119 -14.60 16.95 -28.56
N LYS A 120 -14.48 17.87 -27.60
CA LYS A 120 -15.62 18.49 -26.88
C LYS A 120 -16.55 17.45 -26.22
N LYS A 121 -16.04 16.27 -25.88
CA LYS A 121 -16.79 15.24 -25.17
C LYS A 121 -16.70 15.49 -23.67
N SER A 122 -17.83 15.70 -23.02
CA SER A 122 -17.90 15.84 -21.57
C SER A 122 -18.42 14.53 -20.96
N ASP A 123 -17.58 13.53 -20.90
CA ASP A 123 -17.91 12.27 -20.25
C ASP A 123 -17.53 12.39 -18.76
N GLN A 124 -18.52 12.40 -17.88
CA GLN A 124 -18.33 12.59 -16.44
C GLN A 124 -18.24 11.27 -15.66
N GLU A 125 -18.24 10.13 -16.34
CA GLU A 125 -18.17 8.84 -15.66
C GLU A 125 -16.81 8.62 -15.01
N ASN A 126 -16.83 8.18 -13.75
CA ASN A 126 -15.62 7.77 -13.06
C ASN A 126 -15.13 6.43 -13.62
N ILE A 127 -13.89 6.37 -14.08
CA ILE A 127 -13.25 5.11 -14.43
C ILE A 127 -12.68 4.47 -13.15
N LEU A 128 -13.27 3.37 -12.73
CA LEU A 128 -12.74 2.55 -11.67
C LEU A 128 -11.79 1.51 -12.26
N LEU A 129 -10.51 1.61 -11.92
CA LEU A 129 -9.52 0.61 -12.30
C LEU A 129 -9.42 -0.46 -11.21
N PRO A 130 -9.29 -1.74 -11.58
CA PRO A 130 -9.03 -2.79 -10.62
C PRO A 130 -7.66 -2.59 -9.95
N ILE A 131 -7.54 -3.13 -8.75
CA ILE A 131 -6.27 -3.23 -8.04
C ILE A 131 -5.64 -4.59 -8.30
N ASP A 132 -4.31 -4.66 -8.26
CA ASP A 132 -3.56 -5.90 -8.33
C ASP A 132 -2.85 -6.16 -7.01
N ILE A 133 -2.83 -7.42 -6.57
CA ILE A 133 -2.07 -7.85 -5.40
C ILE A 133 -0.76 -8.45 -5.90
N ILE A 134 0.34 -7.83 -5.51
CA ILE A 134 1.67 -8.19 -5.94
C ILE A 134 2.41 -8.84 -4.77
N MET A 135 2.95 -10.00 -5.05
CA MET A 135 3.74 -10.82 -4.14
C MET A 135 5.14 -11.06 -4.71
N LYS A 136 6.03 -11.60 -3.91
CA LYS A 136 7.37 -12.00 -4.35
C LYS A 136 7.34 -12.91 -5.59
N GLU A 137 6.37 -13.81 -5.63
CA GLU A 137 6.23 -14.84 -6.66
C GLU A 137 5.77 -14.29 -8.02
N ASN A 138 5.08 -13.14 -8.05
CA ASN A 138 4.52 -12.59 -9.30
C ASN A 138 5.06 -11.22 -9.68
N VAL A 139 5.94 -10.62 -8.87
CA VAL A 139 6.39 -9.24 -9.09
C VAL A 139 7.15 -9.06 -10.40
N ASP A 140 8.00 -10.00 -10.79
CA ASP A 140 8.80 -9.88 -12.02
C ASP A 140 7.94 -10.00 -13.28
N ASP A 141 6.99 -10.93 -13.29
CA ASP A 141 6.02 -11.08 -14.37
C ASP A 141 5.13 -9.85 -14.49
N TYR A 142 4.67 -9.33 -13.35
CA TYR A 142 3.88 -8.10 -13.31
C TYR A 142 4.65 -6.91 -13.89
N LEU A 143 5.89 -6.69 -13.42
CA LEU A 143 6.74 -5.58 -13.91
C LEU A 143 7.04 -5.71 -15.41
N SER A 144 7.19 -6.92 -15.92
CA SER A 144 7.38 -7.16 -17.35
C SER A 144 6.12 -6.84 -18.16
N SER A 145 4.94 -7.10 -17.60
CA SER A 145 3.65 -6.86 -18.26
C SER A 145 3.25 -5.39 -18.37
N ILE A 146 3.81 -4.51 -17.50
CA ILE A 146 3.51 -3.07 -17.49
C ILE A 146 4.55 -2.20 -18.21
N LYS A 147 5.66 -2.79 -18.66
CA LYS A 147 6.59 -2.11 -19.56
C LYS A 147 5.89 -1.94 -20.92
N LEU A 148 5.63 -0.69 -21.29
CA LEU A 148 5.13 -0.28 -22.60
C LEU A 148 6.23 -0.42 -23.66
#